data_9fa81c848f6cc415ab5b78decb3b663d
#
_entry.id   9fa81c848f6cc415ab5b78decb3b663d
#
_cell.length_a   1.000
_cell.length_b   1.000
_cell.length_c   1.000
_cell.angle_alpha   90.00
_cell.angle_beta   90.00
_cell.angle_gamma   90.00
#
_symmetry.space_group_name_H-M   'P 1'
#
loop_
_entity.id
_entity.type
_entity.pdbx_description
1 polymer ?
#
loop_
_entity_poly.entity_id
_entity_poly.type
_entity_poly.pdbx_seq_one_letter_code
_entity_poly.pdbx_strand_id
1 'polypeptide(L)'
;MKKINLKYQIAAGVILVICGTLVLLSDYIKDKRDVVFSEMNLALSSMNMDDSLNNQDENIDNVEENKGENHNYTYEEYLGIIDISKINLYKGFYNKDSNLNNVKFNLYVLPESNYPDIKGGNLIIAGHSGNYNNSYFANLYMLEVNDDIVIHYNNKKYVYKIDKIYNEKKTGRVRILRNKNNTTLTLITCTKDDNYHQTVYIAYLTSVE
;
A
#
# COMPACT_ATOMS: atom_id res chain seq x y z
N MET A 1 7.00 14.63 -56.52
CA MET A 1 6.75 13.80 -55.30
C MET A 1 6.87 12.32 -55.68
N LYS A 2 7.88 11.59 -55.17
CA LYS A 2 8.02 10.13 -55.39
C LYS A 2 6.89 9.42 -54.66
N LYS A 3 6.05 8.68 -55.41
CA LYS A 3 5.00 7.81 -54.81
C LYS A 3 5.71 6.68 -54.06
N ILE A 4 5.53 6.65 -52.72
CA ILE A 4 6.01 5.57 -51.86
C ILE A 4 5.24 4.29 -52.26
N ASN A 5 6.00 3.20 -52.47
CA ASN A 5 5.43 1.93 -52.92
C ASN A 5 4.46 1.40 -51.83
N LEU A 6 3.26 0.98 -52.23
CA LEU A 6 2.20 0.48 -51.35
C LEU A 6 2.69 -0.59 -50.34
N LYS A 7 3.63 -1.43 -50.78
CA LYS A 7 4.24 -2.46 -49.88
C LYS A 7 4.94 -1.85 -48.68
N TYR A 8 5.64 -0.71 -48.81
CA TYR A 8 6.31 -0.04 -47.69
C TYR A 8 5.29 0.67 -46.77
N GLN A 9 4.17 1.15 -47.28
CA GLN A 9 3.09 1.73 -46.47
C GLN A 9 2.43 0.65 -45.60
N ILE A 10 2.16 -0.53 -46.15
CA ILE A 10 1.59 -1.66 -45.41
C ILE A 10 2.59 -2.14 -44.36
N ALA A 11 3.87 -2.30 -44.72
CA ALA A 11 4.92 -2.72 -43.74
C ALA A 11 5.05 -1.72 -42.58
N ALA A 12 5.03 -0.42 -42.87
CA ALA A 12 5.07 0.62 -41.84
C ALA A 12 3.86 0.56 -40.90
N GLY A 13 2.65 0.32 -41.47
CA GLY A 13 1.43 0.14 -40.67
C GLY A 13 1.50 -1.07 -39.73
N VAL A 14 1.99 -2.20 -40.25
CA VAL A 14 2.17 -3.43 -39.44
C VAL A 14 3.17 -3.21 -38.30
N ILE A 15 4.30 -2.56 -38.58
CA ILE A 15 5.32 -2.23 -37.56
C ILE A 15 4.71 -1.33 -36.47
N LEU A 16 3.93 -0.30 -36.83
CA LEU A 16 3.26 0.57 -35.86
C LEU A 16 2.29 -0.20 -34.95
N VAL A 17 1.52 -1.13 -35.50
CA VAL A 17 0.60 -1.97 -34.71
C VAL A 17 1.39 -2.87 -33.74
N ILE A 18 2.46 -3.51 -34.21
CA ILE A 18 3.34 -4.35 -33.36
C ILE A 18 3.97 -3.51 -32.25
N CYS A 19 4.53 -2.35 -32.55
CA CYS A 19 5.10 -1.46 -31.53
C CYS A 19 4.05 -1.01 -30.51
N GLY A 20 2.84 -0.66 -30.96
CA GLY A 20 1.74 -0.27 -30.06
C GLY A 20 1.31 -1.40 -29.12
N THR A 21 1.20 -2.63 -29.64
CA THR A 21 0.86 -3.81 -28.81
C THR A 21 1.98 -4.16 -27.83
N LEU A 22 3.25 -4.00 -28.21
CA LEU A 22 4.39 -4.23 -27.30
C LEU A 22 4.40 -3.22 -26.14
N VAL A 23 4.08 -1.96 -26.39
CA VAL A 23 3.98 -0.95 -25.31
C VAL A 23 2.87 -1.31 -24.33
N LEU A 24 1.67 -1.64 -24.81
CA LEU A 24 0.54 -2.05 -23.96
C LEU A 24 0.85 -3.31 -23.14
N LEU A 25 1.52 -4.29 -23.77
CA LEU A 25 1.95 -5.51 -23.08
C LEU A 25 3.00 -5.21 -21.99
N SER A 26 3.92 -4.29 -22.23
CA SER A 26 4.95 -3.94 -21.25
C SER A 26 4.36 -3.31 -19.99
N ASP A 27 3.35 -2.44 -20.13
CA ASP A 27 2.66 -1.84 -18.99
C ASP A 27 1.84 -2.87 -18.22
N TYR A 28 1.14 -3.76 -18.92
CA TYR A 28 0.41 -4.87 -18.30
C TYR A 28 1.33 -5.82 -17.51
N ILE A 29 2.52 -6.15 -18.06
CA ILE A 29 3.50 -7.03 -17.39
C ILE A 29 4.07 -6.34 -16.14
N LYS A 30 4.35 -5.02 -16.21
CA LYS A 30 4.81 -4.25 -15.04
C LYS A 30 3.79 -4.28 -13.91
N ASP A 31 2.52 -3.98 -14.22
CA ASP A 31 1.44 -3.99 -13.22
C ASP A 31 1.29 -5.36 -12.54
N LYS A 32 1.34 -6.45 -13.33
CA LYS A 32 1.25 -7.81 -12.79
C LYS A 32 2.45 -8.17 -11.93
N ARG A 33 3.66 -7.78 -12.33
CA ARG A 33 4.87 -8.02 -11.55
C ARG A 33 4.82 -7.29 -10.21
N ASP A 34 4.38 -6.02 -10.19
CA ASP A 34 4.31 -5.23 -8.97
C ASP A 34 3.29 -5.82 -7.98
N VAL A 35 2.17 -6.37 -8.46
CA VAL A 35 1.20 -7.10 -7.63
C VAL A 35 1.83 -8.36 -7.03
N VAL A 36 2.44 -9.22 -7.87
CA VAL A 36 3.08 -10.47 -7.41
C VAL A 36 4.19 -10.20 -6.41
N PHE A 37 5.00 -9.18 -6.65
CA PHE A 37 6.07 -8.78 -5.73
C PHE A 37 5.51 -8.30 -4.38
N SER A 38 4.43 -7.55 -4.41
CA SER A 38 3.72 -7.09 -3.21
C SER A 38 3.12 -8.25 -2.40
N GLU A 39 2.53 -9.25 -3.07
CA GLU A 39 1.98 -10.44 -2.43
C GLU A 39 3.10 -11.32 -1.83
N MET A 40 4.21 -11.48 -2.54
CA MET A 40 5.37 -12.21 -2.04
C MET A 40 5.97 -11.54 -0.79
N ASN A 41 6.14 -10.23 -0.79
CA ASN A 41 6.59 -9.47 0.37
C ASN A 41 5.64 -9.62 1.57
N LEU A 42 4.35 -9.64 1.31
CA LEU A 42 3.33 -9.82 2.34
C LEU A 42 3.43 -11.22 2.96
N ALA A 43 3.59 -12.25 2.11
CA ALA A 43 3.75 -13.63 2.57
C ALA A 43 5.02 -13.81 3.41
N LEU A 44 6.15 -13.24 2.99
CA LEU A 44 7.41 -13.29 3.73
C LEU A 44 7.33 -12.53 5.05
N SER A 45 6.71 -11.35 5.07
CA SER A 45 6.54 -10.57 6.30
C SER A 45 5.61 -11.27 7.30
N SER A 46 4.56 -11.95 6.82
CA SER A 46 3.67 -12.73 7.69
C SER A 46 4.34 -13.98 8.26
N MET A 47 5.18 -14.67 7.49
CA MET A 47 5.99 -15.80 7.98
C MET A 47 6.97 -15.37 9.06
N ASN A 48 7.67 -14.26 8.89
CA ASN A 48 8.60 -13.73 9.88
C ASN A 48 7.89 -13.31 11.18
N MET A 49 6.61 -12.92 11.14
CA MET A 49 5.81 -12.62 12.33
C MET A 49 5.38 -13.89 13.08
N ASP A 50 5.05 -14.99 12.38
CA ASP A 50 4.66 -16.26 13.00
C ASP A 50 5.86 -17.05 13.54
N ASP A 51 7.00 -17.03 12.86
CA ASP A 51 8.22 -17.73 13.29
C ASP A 51 8.86 -17.11 14.52
N SER A 52 8.65 -15.81 14.78
CA SER A 52 9.13 -15.14 16.00
C SER A 52 8.48 -15.66 17.28
N LEU A 53 7.37 -16.40 17.16
CA LEU A 53 6.68 -17.04 18.30
C LEU A 53 7.20 -18.44 18.60
N ASN A 54 7.99 -19.06 17.71
CA ASN A 54 8.31 -20.50 17.83
C ASN A 54 9.80 -20.88 17.83
N ASN A 55 10.77 -20.01 17.57
CA ASN A 55 12.18 -20.47 17.56
C ASN A 55 13.18 -19.48 18.14
N GLN A 56 13.81 -19.91 19.22
CA GLN A 56 15.24 -19.73 19.50
C GLN A 56 16.01 -20.72 18.60
N ASP A 57 17.06 -20.18 17.93
CA ASP A 57 18.11 -20.90 17.20
C ASP A 57 17.74 -21.69 15.93
N GLU A 58 18.07 -21.08 14.77
CA GLU A 58 18.86 -21.75 13.74
C GLU A 58 19.41 -20.76 12.71
N ASN A 59 20.74 -20.79 12.53
CA ASN A 59 21.51 -20.12 11.50
C ASN A 59 21.02 -20.54 10.10
N ILE A 60 20.67 -19.59 9.23
CA ILE A 60 20.54 -19.85 7.79
C ILE A 60 21.71 -19.20 7.07
N ASP A 61 22.70 -20.06 6.75
CA ASP A 61 23.76 -19.78 5.80
C ASP A 61 23.23 -19.75 4.35
N ASN A 62 23.62 -18.69 3.64
CA ASN A 62 23.86 -18.60 2.20
C ASN A 62 22.79 -19.11 1.22
N VAL A 63 22.00 -18.21 0.69
CA VAL A 63 21.36 -18.39 -0.63
C VAL A 63 22.23 -17.72 -1.70
N GLU A 64 22.76 -18.52 -2.62
CA GLU A 64 23.58 -18.10 -3.75
C GLU A 64 22.85 -17.14 -4.68
N GLU A 65 23.50 -16.05 -4.97
CA GLU A 65 23.14 -14.98 -5.90
C GLU A 65 23.18 -15.48 -7.35
N ASN A 66 22.02 -15.64 -7.97
CA ASN A 66 21.91 -15.83 -9.42
C ASN A 66 22.01 -14.46 -10.12
N LYS A 67 23.16 -14.19 -10.73
CA LYS A 67 23.43 -13.02 -11.56
C LYS A 67 22.64 -13.06 -12.86
N GLY A 68 21.56 -12.31 -12.93
CA GLY A 68 20.82 -11.99 -14.16
C GLY A 68 20.31 -10.56 -14.08
N GLU A 69 20.90 -9.68 -14.88
CA GLU A 69 20.51 -8.30 -15.20
C GLU A 69 20.21 -7.33 -14.04
N ASN A 70 21.14 -6.37 -13.88
CA ASN A 70 21.14 -5.27 -12.91
C ASN A 70 19.91 -4.35 -13.05
N HIS A 71 18.81 -4.73 -12.48
CA HIS A 71 17.88 -3.78 -11.89
C HIS A 71 18.09 -3.87 -10.37
N ASN A 72 18.67 -2.82 -9.78
CA ASN A 72 18.78 -2.67 -8.32
C ASN A 72 17.38 -2.64 -7.70
N TYR A 73 16.73 -3.79 -7.57
CA TYR A 73 15.58 -3.94 -6.68
C TYR A 73 16.14 -4.08 -5.27
N THR A 74 16.16 -2.97 -4.55
CA THR A 74 16.40 -3.02 -3.12
C THR A 74 15.16 -3.69 -2.51
N TYR A 75 15.31 -4.96 -2.10
CA TYR A 75 14.29 -5.62 -1.28
C TYR A 75 14.20 -4.84 0.02
N GLU A 76 13.03 -4.31 0.31
CA GLU A 76 12.74 -3.64 1.56
C GLU A 76 11.52 -4.32 2.19
N GLU A 77 11.67 -4.79 3.41
CA GLU A 77 10.58 -5.45 4.13
C GLU A 77 9.51 -4.45 4.55
N TYR A 78 8.28 -4.94 4.67
CA TYR A 78 7.21 -4.15 5.27
C TYR A 78 7.52 -3.87 6.74
N LEU A 79 7.33 -2.64 7.16
CA LEU A 79 7.49 -2.24 8.56
C LEU A 79 6.34 -2.76 9.43
N GLY A 80 5.16 -2.90 8.86
CA GLY A 80 3.97 -3.39 9.53
C GLY A 80 2.88 -3.74 8.54
N ILE A 81 1.80 -4.32 9.04
CA ILE A 81 0.64 -4.75 8.26
C ILE A 81 -0.62 -4.12 8.85
N ILE A 82 -1.47 -3.58 7.98
CA ILE A 82 -2.83 -3.21 8.32
C ILE A 82 -3.77 -4.36 7.95
N ASP A 83 -4.58 -4.79 8.91
CA ASP A 83 -5.60 -5.82 8.76
C ASP A 83 -6.97 -5.23 9.12
N ILE A 84 -7.89 -5.27 8.15
CA ILE A 84 -9.29 -4.85 8.34
C ILE A 84 -10.17 -5.96 7.78
N SER A 85 -10.49 -6.94 8.61
CA SER A 85 -11.17 -8.17 8.21
C SER A 85 -12.55 -7.91 7.59
N LYS A 86 -13.29 -6.87 8.07
CA LYS A 86 -14.63 -6.49 7.53
C LYS A 86 -14.61 -6.21 6.02
N ILE A 87 -13.50 -5.74 5.49
CA ILE A 87 -13.34 -5.39 4.06
C ILE A 87 -12.30 -6.26 3.34
N ASN A 88 -11.85 -7.34 3.96
CA ASN A 88 -10.80 -8.23 3.46
C ASN A 88 -9.53 -7.48 3.05
N LEU A 89 -9.13 -6.46 3.82
CA LEU A 89 -7.88 -5.75 3.62
C LEU A 89 -6.81 -6.33 4.54
N TYR A 90 -5.79 -6.94 3.95
CA TYR A 90 -4.57 -7.37 4.63
C TYR A 90 -3.38 -6.88 3.80
N LYS A 91 -2.72 -5.79 4.23
CA LYS A 91 -1.73 -5.10 3.41
C LYS A 91 -0.56 -4.55 4.22
N GLY A 92 0.66 -4.85 3.76
CA GLY A 92 1.88 -4.29 4.33
C GLY A 92 2.08 -2.82 3.98
N PHE A 93 2.72 -2.08 4.88
CA PHE A 93 3.16 -0.70 4.66
C PHE A 93 4.64 -0.56 5.01
N TYR A 94 5.31 0.36 4.31
CA TYR A 94 6.73 0.63 4.48
C TYR A 94 6.99 1.70 5.55
N ASN A 95 8.25 1.78 5.99
CA ASN A 95 8.72 2.89 6.81
C ASN A 95 8.44 4.22 6.11
N LYS A 96 8.06 5.26 6.87
CA LYS A 96 7.78 6.61 6.34
C LYS A 96 8.94 7.23 5.55
N ASP A 97 10.18 6.82 5.83
CA ASP A 97 11.40 7.30 5.18
C ASP A 97 11.82 6.42 3.98
N SER A 98 11.07 5.35 3.67
CA SER A 98 11.32 4.48 2.53
C SER A 98 10.94 5.13 1.20
N ASN A 99 11.73 4.88 0.16
CA ASN A 99 11.40 5.26 -1.22
C ASN A 99 10.16 4.53 -1.77
N LEU A 100 9.81 3.36 -1.19
CA LEU A 100 8.62 2.57 -1.52
C LEU A 100 7.37 3.05 -0.77
N ASN A 101 7.52 3.94 0.22
CA ASN A 101 6.42 4.58 0.94
C ASN A 101 5.76 5.66 0.08
N ASN A 102 4.96 5.24 -0.89
CA ASN A 102 4.33 6.13 -1.85
C ASN A 102 2.98 5.56 -2.31
N VAL A 103 1.92 6.38 -2.35
CA VAL A 103 0.57 5.98 -2.81
C VAL A 103 0.55 5.39 -4.22
N LYS A 104 1.52 5.73 -5.07
CA LYS A 104 1.64 5.17 -6.41
C LYS A 104 1.92 3.66 -6.39
N PHE A 105 2.60 3.17 -5.37
CA PHE A 105 3.04 1.77 -5.28
C PHE A 105 2.36 1.01 -4.15
N ASN A 106 2.04 1.70 -3.03
CA ASN A 106 1.52 1.07 -1.82
C ASN A 106 0.67 2.06 -1.00
N LEU A 107 0.33 1.65 0.22
CA LEU A 107 -0.12 2.58 1.25
C LEU A 107 0.99 3.57 1.59
N TYR A 108 0.62 4.79 1.91
CA TYR A 108 1.56 5.87 2.23
C TYR A 108 1.44 6.24 3.71
N VAL A 109 2.50 6.01 4.47
CA VAL A 109 2.64 6.49 5.85
C VAL A 109 3.12 7.94 5.81
N LEU A 110 2.33 8.87 6.34
CA LEU A 110 2.66 10.30 6.31
C LEU A 110 3.88 10.59 7.18
N PRO A 111 4.73 11.59 6.82
CA PRO A 111 5.95 11.94 7.57
C PRO A 111 5.70 12.32 9.03
N GLU A 112 4.52 12.90 9.33
CA GLU A 112 4.11 13.31 10.68
C GLU A 112 3.66 12.15 11.56
N SER A 113 3.67 10.92 11.04
CA SER A 113 3.24 9.73 11.77
C SER A 113 4.16 9.39 12.94
N ASN A 114 3.54 8.93 14.02
CA ASN A 114 4.19 8.16 15.07
C ASN A 114 3.77 6.69 14.92
N TYR A 115 4.65 5.75 15.20
CA TYR A 115 4.32 4.33 15.15
C TYR A 115 3.45 3.89 16.34
N PRO A 116 2.79 2.71 16.25
CA PRO A 116 1.78 2.27 17.22
C PRO A 116 2.25 2.17 18.67
N ASP A 117 3.54 1.97 18.90
CA ASP A 117 4.18 1.86 20.21
C ASP A 117 4.35 3.20 20.94
N ILE A 118 4.13 4.32 20.27
CA ILE A 118 4.25 5.66 20.85
C ILE A 118 2.91 6.06 21.49
N LYS A 119 2.89 6.13 22.82
CA LYS A 119 1.71 6.53 23.60
C LYS A 119 1.27 7.96 23.23
N GLY A 120 -0.03 8.12 22.90
CA GLY A 120 -0.59 9.39 22.45
C GLY A 120 -0.16 9.78 21.03
N GLY A 121 0.61 8.93 20.36
CA GLY A 121 1.02 9.09 18.96
C GLY A 121 -0.15 8.98 17.97
N ASN A 122 0.14 9.15 16.70
CA ASN A 122 -0.83 8.99 15.62
C ASN A 122 -0.14 8.38 14.40
N LEU A 123 -0.49 7.15 14.07
CA LEU A 123 -0.12 6.54 12.79
C LEU A 123 -1.09 7.05 11.71
N ILE A 124 -0.57 7.67 10.67
CA ILE A 124 -1.39 8.27 9.60
C ILE A 124 -1.06 7.54 8.31
N ILE A 125 -2.04 6.85 7.75
CA ILE A 125 -1.89 6.07 6.52
C ILE A 125 -2.86 6.60 5.47
N ALA A 126 -2.36 6.92 4.29
CA ALA A 126 -3.16 7.30 3.14
C ALA A 126 -3.11 6.21 2.06
N GLY A 127 -4.20 6.06 1.32
CA GLY A 127 -4.30 5.11 0.22
C GLY A 127 -5.35 5.51 -0.79
N HIS A 128 -5.21 5.01 -2.03
CA HIS A 128 -6.19 5.23 -3.08
C HIS A 128 -7.49 4.44 -2.83
N SER A 129 -8.64 5.03 -3.24
CA SER A 129 -9.97 4.41 -3.20
C SER A 129 -10.63 4.26 -4.58
N GLY A 130 -9.91 4.51 -5.65
CA GLY A 130 -10.43 4.37 -7.03
C GLY A 130 -10.48 2.93 -7.53
N ASN A 131 -10.61 2.76 -8.86
CA ASN A 131 -10.67 1.46 -9.53
C ASN A 131 -9.31 1.04 -10.11
N TYR A 132 -8.22 1.37 -9.45
CA TYR A 132 -6.86 1.01 -9.86
C TYR A 132 -6.36 -0.21 -9.06
N ASN A 133 -5.37 -0.92 -9.60
CA ASN A 133 -4.77 -2.10 -8.93
C ASN A 133 -4.17 -1.77 -7.55
N ASN A 134 -3.75 -0.51 -7.32
CA ASN A 134 -3.19 -0.01 -6.07
C ASN A 134 -4.21 0.72 -5.18
N SER A 135 -5.50 0.56 -5.45
CA SER A 135 -6.56 1.19 -4.63
C SER A 135 -6.89 0.36 -3.40
N TYR A 136 -5.92 0.20 -2.52
CA TYR A 136 -6.04 -0.63 -1.31
C TYR A 136 -7.15 -0.14 -0.37
N PHE A 137 -7.53 1.14 -0.43
CA PHE A 137 -8.60 1.71 0.37
C PHE A 137 -9.94 1.84 -0.38
N ALA A 138 -10.11 1.08 -1.49
CA ALA A 138 -11.32 1.10 -2.29
C ALA A 138 -12.59 0.79 -1.49
N ASN A 139 -12.49 -0.08 -0.48
CA ASN A 139 -13.63 -0.54 0.33
C ASN A 139 -13.72 0.13 1.71
N LEU A 140 -12.88 1.13 2.05
CA LEU A 140 -12.96 1.81 3.36
C LEU A 140 -14.33 2.45 3.61
N TYR A 141 -15.05 2.84 2.56
CA TYR A 141 -16.41 3.40 2.69
C TYR A 141 -17.43 2.46 3.35
N MET A 142 -17.11 1.16 3.46
CA MET A 142 -17.95 0.16 4.11
C MET A 142 -17.76 0.13 5.64
N LEU A 143 -16.75 0.84 6.14
CA LEU A 143 -16.46 0.90 7.57
C LEU A 143 -17.37 1.91 8.29
N GLU A 144 -17.69 1.58 9.52
CA GLU A 144 -18.54 2.35 10.41
C GLU A 144 -17.83 2.63 11.73
N VAL A 145 -18.37 3.55 12.51
CA VAL A 145 -17.93 3.78 13.89
C VAL A 145 -18.09 2.49 14.69
N ASN A 146 -17.11 2.16 15.53
CA ASN A 146 -16.93 0.93 16.29
C ASN A 146 -16.38 -0.28 15.51
N ASP A 147 -16.09 -0.18 14.22
CA ASP A 147 -15.35 -1.23 13.52
C ASP A 147 -13.90 -1.29 14.01
N ASP A 148 -13.35 -2.50 14.00
CA ASP A 148 -11.98 -2.76 14.42
C ASP A 148 -11.00 -2.70 13.25
N ILE A 149 -9.81 -2.15 13.51
CA ILE A 149 -8.67 -2.13 12.61
C ILE A 149 -7.48 -2.66 13.40
N VAL A 150 -6.77 -3.63 12.87
CA VAL A 150 -5.58 -4.19 13.50
C VAL A 150 -4.32 -3.72 12.76
N ILE A 151 -3.34 -3.26 13.50
CA ILE A 151 -1.98 -2.99 13.00
C ILE A 151 -1.04 -4.01 13.61
N HIS A 152 -0.42 -4.84 12.76
CA HIS A 152 0.67 -5.71 13.16
C HIS A 152 1.98 -4.91 13.03
N TYR A 153 2.69 -4.74 14.14
CA TYR A 153 3.93 -3.97 14.20
C TYR A 153 4.81 -4.48 15.35
N ASN A 154 6.10 -4.72 15.08
CA ASN A 154 7.07 -5.23 16.06
C ASN A 154 6.54 -6.47 16.83
N ASN A 155 6.05 -7.47 16.11
CA ASN A 155 5.52 -8.74 16.65
C ASN A 155 4.36 -8.57 17.64
N LYS A 156 3.64 -7.47 17.56
CA LYS A 156 2.46 -7.17 18.37
C LYS A 156 1.28 -6.80 17.48
N LYS A 157 0.07 -7.07 17.98
CA LYS A 157 -1.18 -6.65 17.39
C LYS A 157 -1.73 -5.46 18.14
N TYR A 158 -1.84 -4.33 17.47
CA TYR A 158 -2.44 -3.11 18.00
C TYR A 158 -3.85 -3.02 17.46
N VAL A 159 -4.85 -3.23 18.32
CA VAL A 159 -6.26 -3.19 17.94
C VAL A 159 -6.79 -1.77 18.15
N TYR A 160 -7.28 -1.17 17.07
CA TYR A 160 -7.89 0.15 17.06
C TYR A 160 -9.38 0.04 16.77
N LYS A 161 -10.19 0.88 17.40
CA LYS A 161 -11.62 0.99 17.16
C LYS A 161 -11.95 2.36 16.56
N ILE A 162 -12.70 2.38 15.46
CA ILE A 162 -13.12 3.62 14.80
C ILE A 162 -14.02 4.44 15.72
N ASP A 163 -13.63 5.68 16.01
CA ASP A 163 -14.39 6.64 16.83
C ASP A 163 -15.13 7.64 15.94
N LYS A 164 -14.52 8.05 14.82
CA LYS A 164 -15.06 9.12 13.98
C LYS A 164 -14.74 8.91 12.52
N ILE A 165 -15.72 9.21 11.66
CA ILE A 165 -15.56 9.28 10.20
C ILE A 165 -16.10 10.61 9.72
N TYR A 166 -15.35 11.34 8.91
CA TYR A 166 -15.80 12.62 8.36
C TYR A 166 -15.13 12.93 7.02
N ASN A 167 -15.75 13.83 6.26
CA ASN A 167 -15.22 14.29 4.97
C ASN A 167 -14.56 15.66 5.12
N GLU A 168 -13.42 15.83 4.44
CA GLU A 168 -12.68 17.10 4.34
C GLU A 168 -12.46 17.44 2.87
N LYS A 169 -12.46 18.74 2.54
CA LYS A 169 -12.14 19.19 1.17
C LYS A 169 -10.69 18.90 0.82
N LYS A 170 -10.44 18.48 -0.40
CA LYS A 170 -9.08 18.29 -0.95
C LYS A 170 -8.40 19.65 -1.19
N THR A 171 -7.76 20.19 -0.18
CA THR A 171 -7.04 21.48 -0.22
C THR A 171 -5.52 21.31 -0.14
N GLY A 172 -5.02 20.05 -0.22
CA GLY A 172 -3.63 19.72 0.04
C GLY A 172 -3.25 19.68 1.53
N ARG A 173 -4.22 19.89 2.42
CA ARG A 173 -4.07 19.77 3.88
C ARG A 173 -5.23 18.97 4.43
N VAL A 174 -4.95 18.12 5.42
CA VAL A 174 -5.97 17.32 6.12
C VAL A 174 -6.04 17.78 7.58
N ARG A 175 -7.24 18.13 8.01
CA ARG A 175 -7.48 18.43 9.43
C ARG A 175 -7.83 17.14 10.16
N ILE A 176 -6.98 16.73 11.10
CA ILE A 176 -7.14 15.50 11.89
C ILE A 176 -7.79 15.87 13.22
N LEU A 177 -9.06 15.48 13.39
CA LEU A 177 -9.90 15.76 14.55
C LEU A 177 -9.82 14.61 15.56
N ARG A 178 -8.68 14.49 16.27
CA ARG A 178 -8.45 13.43 17.26
C ARG A 178 -8.28 13.97 18.70
N ASN A 179 -8.52 13.12 19.69
CA ASN A 179 -8.07 13.38 21.06
C ASN A 179 -6.58 13.00 21.17
N LYS A 180 -5.72 13.99 21.44
CA LYS A 180 -4.27 13.80 21.50
C LYS A 180 -3.79 12.97 22.71
N ASN A 181 -4.66 12.72 23.69
CA ASN A 181 -4.35 11.86 24.83
C ASN A 181 -4.43 10.36 24.48
N ASN A 182 -5.10 10.04 23.35
CA ASN A 182 -5.29 8.66 22.90
C ASN A 182 -4.28 8.33 21.80
N THR A 183 -3.68 7.13 21.85
CA THR A 183 -2.94 6.57 20.74
C THR A 183 -3.89 6.33 19.57
N THR A 184 -3.59 6.91 18.43
CA THR A 184 -4.53 7.09 17.32
C THR A 184 -4.00 6.42 16.06
N LEU A 185 -4.90 5.83 15.29
CA LEU A 185 -4.73 5.51 13.88
C LEU A 185 -5.63 6.42 13.06
N THR A 186 -5.05 7.08 12.05
CA THR A 186 -5.80 7.90 11.10
C THR A 186 -5.67 7.29 9.70
N LEU A 187 -6.79 6.96 9.07
CA LEU A 187 -6.80 6.55 7.66
C LEU A 187 -7.37 7.66 6.80
N ILE A 188 -6.77 7.89 5.63
CA ILE A 188 -7.16 8.96 4.70
C ILE A 188 -7.30 8.36 3.32
N THR A 189 -8.43 8.62 2.67
CA THR A 189 -8.65 8.21 1.29
C THR A 189 -9.55 9.19 0.54
N CYS A 190 -9.65 9.07 -0.77
CA CYS A 190 -10.63 9.85 -1.52
C CYS A 190 -12.04 9.41 -1.14
N THR A 191 -12.96 10.37 -1.00
CA THR A 191 -14.37 10.07 -0.76
C THR A 191 -14.96 9.35 -1.98
N LYS A 192 -15.70 8.27 -1.74
CA LYS A 192 -16.34 7.51 -2.81
C LYS A 192 -17.33 8.41 -3.57
N ASP A 193 -17.28 8.33 -4.89
CA ASP A 193 -18.15 9.09 -5.82
C ASP A 193 -18.08 10.63 -5.66
N ASP A 194 -17.01 11.15 -5.01
CA ASP A 194 -16.80 12.56 -4.79
C ASP A 194 -15.34 12.96 -5.09
N ASN A 195 -15.14 13.76 -6.13
CA ASN A 195 -13.81 14.20 -6.56
C ASN A 195 -13.24 15.36 -5.74
N TYR A 196 -14.06 16.03 -4.91
CA TYR A 196 -13.70 17.23 -4.18
C TYR A 196 -13.33 16.97 -2.72
N HIS A 197 -13.74 15.83 -2.17
CA HIS A 197 -13.52 15.48 -0.77
C HIS A 197 -12.63 14.24 -0.59
N GLN A 198 -12.06 14.15 0.59
CA GLN A 198 -11.36 13.00 1.13
C GLN A 198 -12.04 12.60 2.44
N THR A 199 -12.10 11.31 2.71
CA THR A 199 -12.68 10.77 3.95
C THR A 199 -11.55 10.46 4.92
N VAL A 200 -11.74 10.88 6.16
CA VAL A 200 -10.81 10.68 7.27
C VAL A 200 -11.48 9.78 8.32
N TYR A 201 -10.79 8.71 8.69
CA TYR A 201 -11.18 7.78 9.73
C TYR A 201 -10.25 7.99 10.92
N ILE A 202 -10.81 8.24 12.10
CA ILE A 202 -10.07 8.32 13.36
C ILE A 202 -10.41 7.09 14.18
N ALA A 203 -9.40 6.32 14.55
CA ALA A 203 -9.55 5.15 15.41
C ALA A 203 -8.59 5.25 16.60
N TYR A 204 -9.06 4.82 17.79
CA TYR A 204 -8.27 4.82 19.01
C TYR A 204 -7.86 3.42 19.41
N LEU A 205 -6.63 3.30 19.91
CA LEU A 205 -6.08 2.06 20.43
C LEU A 205 -6.92 1.55 21.62
N THR A 206 -7.37 0.30 21.55
CA THR A 206 -8.16 -0.37 22.58
C THR A 206 -7.38 -1.45 23.29
N SER A 207 -6.53 -2.21 22.58
CA SER A 207 -5.68 -3.27 23.17
C SER A 207 -4.40 -3.46 22.38
N VAL A 208 -3.40 -4.05 23.03
CA VAL A 208 -2.16 -4.55 22.45
C VAL A 208 -2.00 -6.01 22.87
N GLU A 209 -1.81 -6.90 21.89
CA GLU A 209 -1.68 -8.35 22.04
C GLU A 209 -0.31 -8.82 21.56
#